data_fe9a25769efec54afa972f346988f27f
#
_entry.id   fe9a25769efec54afa972f346988f27f
#
_cell.length_a   1.000
_cell.length_b   1.000
_cell.length_c   1.000
_cell.angle_alpha   90.00
_cell.angle_beta   90.00
_cell.angle_gamma   90.00
#
_symmetry.space_group_name_H-M   'P 1'
#
loop_
_entity.id
_entity.type
_entity.pdbx_description
1 polymer ?
#
loop_
_entity_poly.entity_id
_entity_poly.type
_entity_poly.pdbx_seq_one_letter_code
_entity_poly.pdbx_strand_id
1 'polypeptide(L)'
;MNQDQLNAKLSQISSKGLESSFALSEAALENAQKLAELNYAASKDALVNVQDSITQVLSAKDPKQVTDLISVDLLQDAGTQAAAYQKKVTKVLRDSNKELNNVVESSIDQFQKGMQEWINTISANAPAGSDAFVSAMKTGYGSALQGFEQFRAVSKDALATAEKNAEQAFEAFQGQVAQVKKAATPATRSRKAA
;
A
#
# COMPACT_ATOMS: atom_id res chain seq x y z
N MET A 1 -7.26 38.19 -24.86
CA MET A 1 -7.16 37.82 -23.43
C MET A 1 -6.26 38.85 -22.76
N ASN A 2 -6.71 39.47 -21.68
CA ASN A 2 -5.91 40.43 -20.91
C ASN A 2 -4.84 39.66 -20.11
N GLN A 3 -3.66 40.26 -19.89
CA GLN A 3 -2.56 39.70 -19.12
C GLN A 3 -2.99 39.23 -17.71
N ASP A 4 -3.94 39.97 -17.13
CA ASP A 4 -4.52 39.66 -15.82
C ASP A 4 -5.30 38.32 -15.82
N GLN A 5 -6.01 38.01 -16.89
CA GLN A 5 -6.73 36.74 -17.05
C GLN A 5 -5.77 35.55 -17.21
N LEU A 6 -4.64 35.77 -17.88
CA LEU A 6 -3.59 34.75 -18.01
C LEU A 6 -2.96 34.47 -16.65
N ASN A 7 -2.59 35.51 -15.92
CA ASN A 7 -2.00 35.40 -14.60
C ASN A 7 -2.96 34.74 -13.61
N ALA A 8 -4.25 35.08 -13.64
CA ALA A 8 -5.26 34.47 -12.80
C ALA A 8 -5.40 32.95 -13.06
N LYS A 9 -5.39 32.53 -14.34
CA LYS A 9 -5.47 31.11 -14.68
C LYS A 9 -4.20 30.33 -14.31
N LEU A 10 -3.02 30.91 -14.50
CA LEU A 10 -1.77 30.33 -14.05
C LEU A 10 -1.72 30.18 -12.51
N SER A 11 -2.16 31.20 -11.80
CA SER A 11 -2.29 31.15 -10.34
C SER A 11 -3.25 30.06 -9.88
N GLN A 12 -4.37 29.88 -10.56
CA GLN A 12 -5.36 28.84 -10.27
C GLN A 12 -4.79 27.41 -10.50
N ILE A 13 -4.02 27.22 -11.58
CA ILE A 13 -3.35 25.93 -11.82
C ILE A 13 -2.31 25.64 -10.73
N SER A 14 -1.52 26.64 -10.36
CA SER A 14 -0.52 26.52 -9.29
C SER A 14 -1.15 26.22 -7.94
N SER A 15 -2.26 26.89 -7.60
CA SER A 15 -2.99 26.64 -6.36
C SER A 15 -3.54 25.22 -6.28
N LYS A 16 -4.11 24.71 -7.36
CA LYS A 16 -4.58 23.34 -7.44
C LYS A 16 -3.44 22.31 -7.33
N GLY A 17 -2.28 22.61 -7.89
CA GLY A 17 -1.08 21.78 -7.74
C GLY A 17 -0.61 21.70 -6.28
N LEU A 18 -0.62 22.82 -5.57
CA LEU A 18 -0.32 22.85 -4.13
C LEU A 18 -1.35 22.07 -3.30
N GLU A 19 -2.62 22.26 -3.58
CA GLU A 19 -3.73 21.57 -2.92
C GLU A 19 -3.59 20.03 -3.07
N SER A 20 -3.24 19.58 -4.27
CA SER A 20 -2.96 18.16 -4.55
C SER A 20 -1.74 17.65 -3.78
N SER A 21 -0.68 18.47 -3.65
CA SER A 21 0.51 18.11 -2.88
C SER A 21 0.21 17.99 -1.38
N PHE A 22 -0.64 18.87 -0.85
CA PHE A 22 -1.10 18.75 0.53
C PHE A 22 -1.96 17.51 0.76
N ALA A 23 -2.89 17.22 -0.14
CA ALA A 23 -3.72 16.01 -0.06
C ALA A 23 -2.88 14.72 -0.10
N LEU A 24 -1.84 14.67 -0.93
CA LEU A 24 -0.90 13.55 -0.95
C LEU A 24 -0.11 13.41 0.35
N SER A 25 0.32 14.53 0.93
CA SER A 25 1.05 14.54 2.19
C SER A 25 0.16 14.10 3.35
N GLU A 26 -1.09 14.55 3.37
CA GLU A 26 -2.09 14.15 4.38
C GLU A 26 -2.37 12.65 4.30
N ALA A 27 -2.64 12.11 3.11
CA ALA A 27 -2.84 10.68 2.89
C ALA A 27 -1.61 9.86 3.31
N ALA A 28 -0.40 10.33 3.03
CA ALA A 28 0.84 9.66 3.45
C ALA A 28 0.99 9.64 4.97
N LEU A 29 0.69 10.76 5.66
CA LEU A 29 0.73 10.85 7.12
C LEU A 29 -0.31 9.93 7.76
N GLU A 30 -1.55 9.93 7.26
CA GLU A 30 -2.62 9.06 7.76
C GLU A 30 -2.24 7.57 7.62
N ASN A 31 -1.62 7.20 6.51
CA ASN A 31 -1.15 5.84 6.30
C ASN A 31 0.00 5.46 7.23
N ALA A 32 0.93 6.38 7.47
CA ALA A 32 2.00 6.18 8.46
C ALA A 32 1.43 6.01 9.87
N GLN A 33 0.41 6.77 10.23
CA GLN A 33 -0.29 6.64 11.51
C GLN A 33 -0.97 5.29 11.63
N LYS A 34 -1.73 4.84 10.62
CA LYS A 34 -2.37 3.51 10.60
C LYS A 34 -1.37 2.37 10.80
N LEU A 35 -0.19 2.46 10.17
CA LEU A 35 0.88 1.48 10.36
C LEU A 35 1.50 1.54 11.75
N ALA A 36 1.69 2.74 12.31
CA ALA A 36 2.21 2.90 13.66
C ALA A 36 1.26 2.34 14.71
N GLU A 37 -0.04 2.59 14.58
CA GLU A 37 -1.09 2.03 15.44
C GLU A 37 -1.11 0.50 15.36
N LEU A 38 -1.00 -0.05 14.15
CA LEU A 38 -0.93 -1.50 13.95
C LEU A 38 0.30 -2.12 14.62
N ASN A 39 1.47 -1.48 14.47
CA ASN A 39 2.71 -1.91 15.11
C ASN A 39 2.62 -1.84 16.63
N TYR A 40 2.05 -0.77 17.16
CA TYR A 40 1.84 -0.61 18.59
C TYR A 40 0.92 -1.70 19.15
N ALA A 41 -0.22 -1.95 18.49
CA ALA A 41 -1.15 -3.00 18.90
C ALA A 41 -0.48 -4.38 18.88
N ALA A 42 0.24 -4.71 17.81
CA ALA A 42 0.95 -5.99 17.69
C ALA A 42 2.05 -6.15 18.78
N SER A 43 2.78 -5.08 19.08
CA SER A 43 3.80 -5.10 20.14
C SER A 43 3.18 -5.29 21.51
N LYS A 44 2.05 -4.65 21.78
CA LYS A 44 1.31 -4.82 23.05
C LYS A 44 0.82 -6.27 23.19
N ASP A 45 0.20 -6.82 22.14
CA ASP A 45 -0.28 -8.20 22.15
C ASP A 45 0.86 -9.20 22.37
N ALA A 46 2.02 -8.97 21.71
CA ALA A 46 3.21 -9.78 21.90
C ALA A 46 3.73 -9.75 23.35
N LEU A 47 3.76 -8.56 23.97
CA LEU A 47 4.17 -8.41 25.38
C LEU A 47 3.23 -9.15 26.33
N VAL A 48 1.92 -9.06 26.14
CA VAL A 48 0.93 -9.79 26.94
C VAL A 48 1.16 -11.29 26.81
N ASN A 49 1.34 -11.80 25.59
CA ASN A 49 1.57 -13.23 25.36
C ASN A 49 2.87 -13.72 26.00
N VAL A 50 3.94 -12.92 25.97
CA VAL A 50 5.20 -13.24 26.65
C VAL A 50 4.99 -13.28 28.17
N GLN A 51 4.27 -12.31 28.73
CA GLN A 51 3.96 -12.28 30.17
C GLN A 51 3.14 -13.50 30.58
N ASP A 52 2.12 -13.88 29.82
CA ASP A 52 1.29 -15.06 30.09
C ASP A 52 2.13 -16.34 30.02
N SER A 53 3.00 -16.45 29.00
CA SER A 53 3.91 -17.60 28.87
C SER A 53 4.88 -17.73 30.06
N ILE A 54 5.47 -16.63 30.50
CA ILE A 54 6.35 -16.60 31.68
C ILE A 54 5.56 -17.03 32.92
N THR A 55 4.35 -16.50 33.09
CA THR A 55 3.49 -16.84 34.24
C THR A 55 3.15 -18.33 34.28
N GLN A 56 2.85 -18.91 33.12
CA GLN A 56 2.58 -20.35 32.98
C GLN A 56 3.83 -21.19 33.34
N VAL A 57 5.00 -20.81 32.81
CA VAL A 57 6.26 -21.50 33.09
C VAL A 57 6.60 -21.44 34.60
N LEU A 58 6.44 -20.26 35.21
CA LEU A 58 6.69 -20.09 36.67
C LEU A 58 5.69 -20.86 37.57
N SER A 59 4.48 -21.10 37.04
CA SER A 59 3.43 -21.85 37.75
C SER A 59 3.53 -23.36 37.55
N ALA A 60 4.36 -23.82 36.63
CA ALA A 60 4.56 -25.24 36.33
C ALA A 60 5.28 -25.94 37.50
N LYS A 61 4.69 -27.03 37.99
CA LYS A 61 5.21 -27.80 39.14
C LYS A 61 6.12 -28.96 38.72
N ASP A 62 6.17 -29.27 37.43
CA ASP A 62 6.89 -30.40 36.84
C ASP A 62 7.67 -29.97 35.60
N PRO A 63 8.96 -30.38 35.44
CA PRO A 63 9.74 -30.13 34.23
C PRO A 63 9.06 -30.59 32.92
N LYS A 64 8.24 -31.62 33.00
CA LYS A 64 7.49 -32.12 31.87
C LYS A 64 6.42 -31.13 31.40
N GLN A 65 5.75 -30.45 32.35
CA GLN A 65 4.80 -29.37 32.06
C GLN A 65 5.48 -28.19 31.37
N VAL A 66 6.72 -27.86 31.78
CA VAL A 66 7.49 -26.80 31.10
C VAL A 66 7.80 -27.17 29.65
N THR A 67 8.17 -28.41 29.39
CA THR A 67 8.45 -28.90 28.03
C THR A 67 7.19 -28.89 27.15
N ASP A 68 6.05 -29.24 27.74
CA ASP A 68 4.76 -29.25 27.03
C ASP A 68 4.27 -27.82 26.75
N LEU A 69 4.54 -26.85 27.62
CA LEU A 69 4.24 -25.41 27.44
C LEU A 69 5.12 -24.75 26.35
N ILE A 70 6.37 -25.21 26.19
CA ILE A 70 7.28 -24.73 25.12
C ILE A 70 7.00 -25.47 23.81
N SER A 71 6.00 -26.34 23.79
CA SER A 71 5.66 -27.23 22.70
C SER A 71 5.10 -26.52 21.45
N VAL A 72 4.80 -27.32 20.45
CA VAL A 72 4.31 -26.96 19.11
C VAL A 72 3.18 -25.92 19.14
N ASP A 73 2.37 -25.87 20.19
CA ASP A 73 1.22 -24.95 20.30
C ASP A 73 1.66 -23.47 20.43
N LEU A 74 2.69 -23.19 21.20
CA LEU A 74 3.22 -21.81 21.35
C LEU A 74 3.80 -21.30 20.01
N LEU A 75 4.52 -22.16 19.28
CA LEU A 75 5.05 -21.81 17.96
C LEU A 75 3.92 -21.63 16.94
N GLN A 76 2.84 -22.41 17.06
CA GLN A 76 1.68 -22.29 16.20
C GLN A 76 0.92 -21.00 16.46
N ASP A 77 0.71 -20.61 17.71
CA ASP A 77 0.04 -19.37 18.09
C ASP A 77 0.84 -18.15 17.63
N ALA A 78 2.16 -18.16 17.82
CA ALA A 78 3.05 -17.11 17.32
C ALA A 78 2.98 -17.01 15.79
N GLY A 79 2.97 -18.14 15.08
CA GLY A 79 2.82 -18.18 13.62
C GLY A 79 1.47 -17.63 13.15
N THR A 80 0.38 -17.97 13.86
CA THR A 80 -0.97 -17.48 13.55
C THR A 80 -1.08 -15.98 13.77
N GLN A 81 -0.49 -15.46 14.85
CA GLN A 81 -0.46 -14.02 15.15
C GLN A 81 0.37 -13.25 14.13
N ALA A 82 1.54 -13.77 13.75
CA ALA A 82 2.38 -13.19 12.70
C ALA A 82 1.64 -13.14 11.37
N ALA A 83 0.92 -14.20 11.00
CA ALA A 83 0.10 -14.26 9.80
C ALA A 83 -1.05 -13.24 9.83
N ALA A 84 -1.73 -13.10 10.97
CA ALA A 84 -2.81 -12.13 11.14
C ALA A 84 -2.29 -10.69 11.06
N TYR A 85 -1.13 -10.41 11.68
CA TYR A 85 -0.45 -9.12 11.59
C TYR A 85 -0.10 -8.79 10.13
N GLN A 86 0.51 -9.72 9.41
CA GLN A 86 0.90 -9.52 8.02
C GLN A 86 -0.29 -9.25 7.11
N LYS A 87 -1.43 -9.93 7.32
CA LYS A 87 -2.68 -9.63 6.60
C LYS A 87 -3.15 -8.20 6.86
N LYS A 88 -3.08 -7.73 8.11
CA LYS A 88 -3.45 -6.35 8.48
C LYS A 88 -2.51 -5.33 7.82
N VAL A 89 -1.19 -5.56 7.84
CA VAL A 89 -0.21 -4.70 7.16
C VAL A 89 -0.47 -4.65 5.66
N THR A 90 -0.63 -5.80 5.02
CA THR A 90 -0.93 -5.87 3.57
C THR A 90 -2.22 -5.12 3.23
N LYS A 91 -3.25 -5.24 4.06
CA LYS A 91 -4.50 -4.50 3.87
C LYS A 91 -4.28 -2.99 3.96
N VAL A 92 -3.58 -2.51 4.99
CA VAL A 92 -3.28 -1.07 5.15
C VAL A 92 -2.48 -0.57 3.96
N LEU A 93 -1.45 -1.29 3.52
CA LEU A 93 -0.65 -0.90 2.35
C LEU A 93 -1.48 -0.86 1.06
N ARG A 94 -2.36 -1.84 0.86
CA ARG A 94 -3.26 -1.88 -0.31
C ARG A 94 -4.24 -0.72 -0.31
N ASP A 95 -4.88 -0.46 0.83
CA ASP A 95 -5.84 0.63 0.97
C ASP A 95 -5.14 1.98 0.80
N SER A 96 -3.93 2.14 1.35
CA SER A 96 -3.06 3.30 1.17
C SER A 96 -2.69 3.55 -0.30
N ASN A 97 -2.25 2.53 -1.00
CA ASN A 97 -1.91 2.64 -2.41
C ASN A 97 -3.13 3.05 -3.25
N LYS A 98 -4.29 2.50 -2.93
CA LYS A 98 -5.53 2.84 -3.62
C LYS A 98 -5.93 4.30 -3.39
N GLU A 99 -5.82 4.77 -2.16
CA GLU A 99 -6.11 6.15 -1.77
C GLU A 99 -5.15 7.15 -2.44
N LEU A 100 -3.83 6.88 -2.37
CA LEU A 100 -2.81 7.68 -3.05
C LEU A 100 -3.04 7.71 -4.57
N ASN A 101 -3.35 6.57 -5.18
CA ASN A 101 -3.67 6.51 -6.60
C ASN A 101 -4.89 7.36 -6.95
N ASN A 102 -5.95 7.34 -6.15
CA ASN A 102 -7.13 8.16 -6.37
C ASN A 102 -6.82 9.66 -6.30
N VAL A 103 -6.01 10.08 -5.32
CA VAL A 103 -5.58 11.50 -5.21
C VAL A 103 -4.72 11.90 -6.41
N VAL A 104 -3.78 11.06 -6.82
CA VAL A 104 -2.95 11.30 -8.01
C VAL A 104 -3.82 11.37 -9.26
N GLU A 105 -4.74 10.43 -9.47
CA GLU A 105 -5.65 10.42 -10.62
C GLU A 105 -6.50 11.69 -10.67
N SER A 106 -7.11 12.07 -9.55
CA SER A 106 -7.91 13.30 -9.46
C SER A 106 -7.08 14.55 -9.75
N SER A 107 -5.84 14.62 -9.25
CA SER A 107 -4.93 15.74 -9.49
C SER A 107 -4.57 15.87 -10.96
N ILE A 108 -4.32 14.76 -11.62
CA ILE A 108 -3.99 14.71 -13.04
C ILE A 108 -5.19 15.12 -13.89
N ASP A 109 -6.38 14.60 -13.60
CA ASP A 109 -7.60 14.97 -14.31
C ASP A 109 -7.87 16.46 -14.20
N GLN A 110 -7.67 17.05 -13.03
CA GLN A 110 -7.81 18.50 -12.82
C GLN A 110 -6.76 19.29 -13.60
N PHE A 111 -5.51 18.83 -13.59
CA PHE A 111 -4.44 19.46 -14.37
C PHE A 111 -4.71 19.37 -15.86
N GLN A 112 -5.14 18.21 -16.37
CA GLN A 112 -5.49 18.01 -17.78
C GLN A 112 -6.61 18.95 -18.22
N LYS A 113 -7.69 19.03 -17.43
CA LYS A 113 -8.80 19.94 -17.71
C LYS A 113 -8.35 21.41 -17.72
N GLY A 114 -7.60 21.83 -16.72
CA GLY A 114 -7.07 23.18 -16.64
C GLY A 114 -6.16 23.54 -17.83
N MET A 115 -5.31 22.62 -18.22
CA MET A 115 -4.39 22.79 -19.36
C MET A 115 -5.14 22.82 -20.68
N GLN A 116 -6.14 21.97 -20.86
CA GLN A 116 -6.96 21.95 -22.07
C GLN A 116 -7.77 23.24 -22.23
N GLU A 117 -8.36 23.73 -21.14
CA GLU A 117 -9.04 25.01 -21.11
C GLU A 117 -8.10 26.18 -21.43
N TRP A 118 -6.87 26.14 -20.88
CA TRP A 118 -5.85 27.14 -21.15
C TRP A 118 -5.43 27.15 -22.63
N ILE A 119 -5.15 25.97 -23.22
CA ILE A 119 -4.83 25.82 -24.65
C ILE A 119 -5.96 26.31 -25.53
N ASN A 120 -7.22 25.98 -25.22
CA ASN A 120 -8.38 26.43 -25.93
C ASN A 120 -8.53 27.96 -25.87
N THR A 121 -8.29 28.53 -24.69
CA THR A 121 -8.36 29.98 -24.49
C THR A 121 -7.28 30.72 -25.30
N ILE A 122 -6.04 30.21 -25.32
CA ILE A 122 -4.97 30.78 -26.13
C ILE A 122 -5.30 30.64 -27.62
N SER A 123 -5.78 29.46 -28.04
CA SER A 123 -6.13 29.19 -29.44
C SER A 123 -7.22 30.14 -29.95
N ALA A 124 -8.21 30.43 -29.10
CA ALA A 124 -9.33 31.32 -29.48
C ALA A 124 -8.92 32.80 -29.53
N ASN A 125 -7.85 33.20 -28.88
CA ASN A 125 -7.38 34.59 -28.79
C ASN A 125 -6.00 34.80 -29.44
N ALA A 126 -5.51 33.82 -30.19
CA ALA A 126 -4.22 33.89 -30.86
C ALA A 126 -4.23 34.91 -31.99
N PRO A 127 -3.21 35.76 -32.12
CA PRO A 127 -3.09 36.66 -33.25
C PRO A 127 -2.96 35.90 -34.56
N ALA A 128 -3.37 36.54 -35.67
CA ALA A 128 -3.20 35.98 -37.02
C ALA A 128 -1.70 35.64 -37.26
N GLY A 129 -1.44 34.40 -37.71
CA GLY A 129 -0.07 33.88 -37.92
C GLY A 129 0.50 33.07 -36.76
N SER A 130 -0.23 32.93 -35.64
CA SER A 130 0.19 32.12 -34.47
C SER A 130 -0.18 30.63 -34.58
N ASP A 131 -0.79 30.22 -35.70
CA ASP A 131 -1.33 28.84 -35.90
C ASP A 131 -0.28 27.75 -35.68
N ALA A 132 0.94 27.98 -36.19
CA ALA A 132 2.05 27.05 -36.02
C ALA A 132 2.45 26.88 -34.54
N PHE A 133 2.48 27.96 -33.76
CA PHE A 133 2.77 27.92 -32.34
C PHE A 133 1.68 27.19 -31.54
N VAL A 134 0.41 27.51 -31.80
CA VAL A 134 -0.75 26.84 -31.17
C VAL A 134 -0.79 25.35 -31.50
N SER A 135 -0.49 24.99 -32.74
CA SER A 135 -0.42 23.59 -33.18
C SER A 135 0.73 22.84 -32.49
N ALA A 136 1.92 23.43 -32.42
CA ALA A 136 3.06 22.84 -31.72
C ALA A 136 2.76 22.62 -30.23
N MET A 137 2.09 23.59 -29.59
CA MET A 137 1.69 23.49 -28.18
C MET A 137 0.66 22.37 -27.93
N LYS A 138 -0.34 22.25 -28.80
CA LYS A 138 -1.34 21.16 -28.77
C LYS A 138 -0.68 19.79 -28.94
N THR A 139 0.23 19.66 -29.89
CA THR A 139 0.96 18.43 -30.18
C THR A 139 1.88 18.05 -28.99
N GLY A 140 2.63 19.01 -28.45
CA GLY A 140 3.49 18.79 -27.29
C GLY A 140 2.71 18.35 -26.06
N TYR A 141 1.57 18.97 -25.80
CA TYR A 141 0.68 18.58 -24.71
C TYR A 141 0.11 17.16 -24.92
N GLY A 142 -0.36 16.85 -26.12
CA GLY A 142 -0.88 15.51 -26.44
C GLY A 142 0.19 14.43 -26.25
N SER A 143 1.42 14.67 -26.67
CA SER A 143 2.54 13.75 -26.49
C SER A 143 2.90 13.57 -25.01
N ALA A 144 2.88 14.65 -24.23
CA ALA A 144 3.12 14.59 -22.79
C ALA A 144 2.04 13.78 -22.06
N LEU A 145 0.77 13.94 -22.42
CA LEU A 145 -0.32 13.12 -21.90
C LEU A 145 -0.15 11.65 -22.22
N GLN A 146 0.17 11.32 -23.46
CA GLN A 146 0.36 9.93 -23.88
C GLN A 146 1.53 9.27 -23.12
N GLY A 147 2.64 9.97 -22.96
CA GLY A 147 3.78 9.48 -22.16
C GLY A 147 3.41 9.26 -20.70
N PHE A 148 2.59 10.16 -20.15
CA PHE A 148 2.11 10.03 -18.78
C PHE A 148 1.16 8.84 -18.58
N GLU A 149 0.22 8.62 -19.50
CA GLU A 149 -0.68 7.45 -19.45
C GLU A 149 0.08 6.13 -19.54
N GLN A 150 1.13 6.06 -20.36
CA GLN A 150 2.00 4.90 -20.43
C GLN A 150 2.73 4.67 -19.10
N PHE A 151 3.28 5.73 -18.50
CA PHE A 151 3.93 5.64 -17.19
C PHE A 151 2.96 5.14 -16.11
N ARG A 152 1.73 5.66 -16.11
CA ARG A 152 0.67 5.26 -15.19
C ARG A 152 0.30 3.77 -15.35
N ALA A 153 0.17 3.28 -16.58
CA ALA A 153 -0.11 1.88 -16.86
C ALA A 153 1.01 0.97 -16.32
N VAL A 154 2.27 1.30 -16.62
CA VAL A 154 3.44 0.55 -16.13
C VAL A 154 3.51 0.55 -14.60
N SER A 155 3.23 1.68 -13.96
CA SER A 155 3.21 1.79 -12.49
C SER A 155 2.11 0.93 -11.86
N LYS A 156 0.92 0.90 -12.44
CA LYS A 156 -0.17 0.01 -11.99
C LYS A 156 0.19 -1.46 -12.12
N ASP A 157 0.77 -1.87 -13.23
CA ASP A 157 1.20 -3.25 -13.46
C ASP A 157 2.33 -3.67 -12.51
N ALA A 158 3.27 -2.77 -12.25
CA ALA A 158 4.34 -3.02 -11.28
C ALA A 158 3.80 -3.21 -9.86
N LEU A 159 2.85 -2.39 -9.43
CA LEU A 159 2.19 -2.53 -8.12
C LEU A 159 1.39 -3.84 -8.04
N ALA A 160 0.59 -4.17 -9.04
CA ALA A 160 -0.17 -5.41 -9.08
C ALA A 160 0.76 -6.65 -9.04
N THR A 161 1.90 -6.58 -9.72
CA THR A 161 2.92 -7.63 -9.70
C THR A 161 3.57 -7.76 -8.31
N ALA A 162 3.89 -6.64 -7.67
CA ALA A 162 4.45 -6.63 -6.32
C ALA A 162 3.46 -7.20 -5.28
N GLU A 163 2.17 -6.85 -5.37
CA GLU A 163 1.13 -7.41 -4.52
C GLU A 163 1.00 -8.93 -4.70
N LYS A 164 0.97 -9.39 -5.95
CA LYS A 164 0.89 -10.82 -6.27
C LYS A 164 2.09 -11.59 -5.75
N ASN A 165 3.30 -11.04 -5.89
CA ASN A 165 4.52 -11.65 -5.36
C ASN A 165 4.51 -11.72 -3.84
N ALA A 166 4.00 -10.69 -3.15
CA ALA A 166 3.85 -10.68 -1.70
C ALA A 166 2.83 -11.74 -1.23
N GLU A 167 1.70 -11.88 -1.92
CA GLU A 167 0.72 -12.93 -1.64
C GLU A 167 1.32 -14.33 -1.82
N GLN A 168 2.02 -14.58 -2.92
CA GLN A 168 2.68 -15.87 -3.19
C GLN A 168 3.75 -16.21 -2.15
N ALA A 169 4.58 -15.23 -1.76
CA ALA A 169 5.57 -15.42 -0.70
C ALA A 169 4.91 -15.77 0.63
N PHE A 170 3.78 -15.15 0.94
CA PHE A 170 3.02 -15.43 2.15
C PHE A 170 2.39 -16.84 2.12
N GLU A 171 1.79 -17.25 1.01
CA GLU A 171 1.24 -18.60 0.84
C GLU A 171 2.33 -19.69 0.95
N ALA A 172 3.51 -19.45 0.36
CA ALA A 172 4.65 -20.33 0.48
C ALA A 172 5.12 -20.48 1.94
N PHE A 173 5.16 -19.36 2.69
CA PHE A 173 5.48 -19.37 4.11
C PHE A 173 4.46 -20.17 4.93
N GLN A 174 3.16 -19.97 4.70
CA GLN A 174 2.10 -20.75 5.35
C GLN A 174 2.20 -22.26 5.02
N GLY A 175 2.53 -22.58 3.78
CA GLY A 175 2.75 -23.97 3.35
C GLY A 175 3.91 -24.63 4.08
N GLN A 176 5.02 -23.93 4.29
CA GLN A 176 6.16 -24.42 5.06
C GLN A 176 5.81 -24.65 6.53
N VAL A 177 5.10 -23.72 7.17
CA VAL A 177 4.63 -23.87 8.56
C VAL A 177 3.72 -25.09 8.70
N ALA A 178 2.83 -25.32 7.75
CA ALA A 178 1.94 -26.48 7.74
C ALA A 178 2.70 -27.82 7.56
N GLN A 179 3.78 -27.82 6.76
CA GLN A 179 4.64 -28.99 6.60
C GLN A 179 5.43 -29.33 7.86
N VAL A 180 5.98 -28.32 8.55
CA VAL A 180 6.67 -28.50 9.83
C VAL A 180 5.71 -29.08 10.87
N LYS A 181 4.45 -28.62 10.88
CA LYS A 181 3.40 -29.18 11.75
C LYS A 181 3.13 -30.65 11.48
N LYS A 182 3.02 -31.05 10.20
CA LYS A 182 2.83 -32.48 9.84
C LYS A 182 4.02 -33.35 10.24
N ALA A 183 5.24 -32.83 10.15
CA ALA A 183 6.45 -33.56 10.54
C ALA A 183 6.60 -33.68 12.05
N ALA A 184 6.09 -32.71 12.83
CA ALA A 184 6.16 -32.71 14.30
C ALA A 184 5.06 -33.54 14.97
N THR A 185 4.02 -33.98 14.24
CA THR A 185 2.98 -34.86 14.80
C THR A 185 3.52 -36.28 14.85
N PRO A 186 3.75 -36.90 16.05
CA PRO A 186 4.24 -38.28 16.14
C PRO A 186 3.21 -39.22 15.54
N ALA A 187 3.64 -40.03 14.60
CA ALA A 187 2.83 -41.13 14.07
C ALA A 187 2.43 -42.05 15.24
N THR A 188 1.16 -41.99 15.64
CA THR A 188 0.58 -42.95 16.57
C THR A 188 0.73 -44.34 15.97
N ARG A 189 1.84 -45.05 16.29
CA ARG A 189 1.99 -46.44 15.97
C ARG A 189 0.90 -47.19 16.69
N SER A 190 -0.13 -47.58 15.98
CA SER A 190 -1.09 -48.59 16.39
C SER A 190 -0.29 -49.88 16.66
N ARG A 191 0.00 -50.15 17.94
CA ARG A 191 0.40 -51.47 18.39
C ARG A 191 -0.81 -52.36 18.28
N LYS A 192 -0.92 -53.09 17.19
CA LYS A 192 -1.80 -54.25 17.06
C LYS A 192 -1.25 -55.28 18.03
N ALA A 193 -1.96 -55.52 19.12
CA ALA A 193 -1.71 -56.67 20.00
C ALA A 193 -2.07 -57.94 19.26
N ALA A 194 -1.12 -58.86 19.20
CA ALA A 194 -1.32 -60.26 18.87
C ALA A 194 -1.58 -61.04 20.16
#